data_2928eecd3026ab0204f96531a8889c90
#
_entry.id   2928eecd3026ab0204f96531a8889c90
#
_cell.length_a   1.000
_cell.length_b   1.000
_cell.length_c   1.000
_cell.angle_alpha   90.00
_cell.angle_beta   90.00
_cell.angle_gamma   90.00
#
_symmetry.space_group_name_H-M   'P 1'
#
loop_
_entity.id
_entity.type
_entity.pdbx_description
1 polymer ?
#
loop_
_entity_poly.entity_id
_entity_poly.type
_entity_poly.pdbx_seq_one_letter_code
_entity_poly.pdbx_strand_id
1 'polypeptide(L)'
;VKTEKITVNELFSGIGAQVSALERLGIPCEIKHTSDIDHNAVLAYASIHCGLTEDLINTYAEYPAREEMARQLTEVNLGYDFQKNKPYNWYRFVNSKSKELEKYWLANKLSSNLGDISKLEHLDYADFWTYSFPCQSVSVSGKQEGIIKGKTRSGLLYEVQRLLERANKMLALPKYLMLENVKNLVGKKFKPQFDEWVAWLDELGYNTYWKVLNAKDYGVPQNRERVFAISIRKDIDDGKFEFPQPFDNGVRLKDVLEDNVDEKYYLTDTMIRGFIKHNESHTAKGTGFIWKPRDVNGTASTLRANSALAPTDNTILETNRCIQVGNLNYYNYDKMNRVYSKGGCSPALEIMQGGNRQPKIVEPIAYVKEATKKGYAEIYEGDSVNLEQPNSKTRRGRVGKGCAQTLTTSCNQAVIEPNALSHSEWKQQMYKKFIEDSNSEVSGVFTNQSQSFGYRPPMKGYSKTLKANVNDAGVVESFRVRKLTPKECYRLMGFTDEQFDRSQAFSSDSQLYKQAGNSIVVDVLYYIFGKLFEVDTETRKETECQIMLGILS
;
A
#
# COMPACT_ATOMS: atom_id res chain seq x y z
N VAL A 1 -23.64 -17.72 -21.21
CA VAL A 1 -24.87 -16.99 -20.86
C VAL A 1 -24.68 -15.55 -21.29
N LYS A 2 -25.52 -15.01 -22.22
CA LYS A 2 -25.56 -13.56 -22.47
C LYS A 2 -26.18 -12.93 -21.22
N THR A 3 -25.35 -12.43 -20.29
CA THR A 3 -25.84 -11.59 -19.23
C THR A 3 -26.38 -10.30 -19.85
N GLU A 4 -27.64 -9.97 -19.56
CA GLU A 4 -28.18 -8.66 -19.93
C GLU A 4 -27.31 -7.55 -19.32
N LYS A 5 -27.20 -6.42 -20.02
CA LYS A 5 -26.45 -5.26 -19.55
C LYS A 5 -27.10 -4.73 -18.28
N ILE A 6 -26.34 -4.69 -17.16
CA ILE A 6 -26.81 -4.23 -15.86
C ILE A 6 -26.56 -2.72 -15.75
N THR A 7 -27.58 -1.97 -15.33
CA THR A 7 -27.44 -0.55 -15.01
C THR A 7 -27.11 -0.36 -13.54
N VAL A 8 -26.17 0.54 -13.22
CA VAL A 8 -25.64 0.70 -11.85
C VAL A 8 -25.63 2.17 -11.42
N ASN A 9 -26.07 2.44 -10.20
CA ASN A 9 -25.79 3.69 -9.47
C ASN A 9 -24.81 3.40 -8.34
N GLU A 10 -23.67 4.08 -8.35
CA GLU A 10 -22.62 3.95 -7.33
C GLU A 10 -22.65 5.15 -6.38
N LEU A 11 -23.25 4.97 -5.20
CA LEU A 11 -23.28 6.00 -4.16
C LEU A 11 -22.06 5.85 -3.24
N PHE A 12 -21.38 6.98 -2.97
CA PHE A 12 -20.07 7.00 -2.31
C PHE A 12 -19.03 6.18 -3.09
N SER A 13 -18.98 6.45 -4.41
CA SER A 13 -18.28 5.62 -5.40
C SER A 13 -16.77 5.47 -5.16
N GLY A 14 -16.15 6.45 -4.47
CA GLY A 14 -14.69 6.45 -4.26
C GLY A 14 -13.94 6.38 -5.59
N ILE A 15 -13.09 5.37 -5.74
CA ILE A 15 -12.30 5.13 -6.96
C ILE A 15 -12.86 3.98 -7.82
N GLY A 16 -14.11 3.54 -7.60
CA GLY A 16 -14.80 2.59 -8.47
C GLY A 16 -14.41 1.12 -8.30
N ALA A 17 -14.28 0.64 -7.06
CA ALA A 17 -13.99 -0.77 -6.82
C ALA A 17 -15.12 -1.70 -7.33
N GLN A 18 -16.36 -1.23 -7.31
CA GLN A 18 -17.52 -1.96 -7.76
C GLN A 18 -17.49 -2.17 -9.28
N VAL A 19 -17.25 -1.10 -10.04
CA VAL A 19 -17.12 -1.20 -11.49
C VAL A 19 -15.90 -2.04 -11.87
N SER A 20 -14.76 -1.91 -11.16
CA SER A 20 -13.60 -2.77 -11.36
C SER A 20 -13.95 -4.26 -11.22
N ALA A 21 -14.77 -4.61 -10.23
CA ALA A 21 -15.19 -6.01 -10.01
C ALA A 21 -16.14 -6.50 -11.12
N LEU A 22 -17.09 -5.67 -11.57
CA LEU A 22 -18.00 -6.01 -12.66
C LEU A 22 -17.25 -6.18 -14.00
N GLU A 23 -16.34 -5.27 -14.33
CA GLU A 23 -15.48 -5.34 -15.51
C GLU A 23 -14.62 -6.62 -15.50
N ARG A 24 -14.01 -6.92 -14.37
CA ARG A 24 -13.18 -8.13 -14.19
C ARG A 24 -13.99 -9.43 -14.33
N LEU A 25 -15.26 -9.43 -13.93
CA LEU A 25 -16.19 -10.54 -14.15
C LEU A 25 -16.63 -10.65 -15.63
N GLY A 26 -16.41 -9.61 -16.42
CA GLY A 26 -16.93 -9.54 -17.79
C GLY A 26 -18.45 -9.36 -17.83
N ILE A 27 -19.04 -8.79 -16.77
CA ILE A 27 -20.47 -8.45 -16.72
C ILE A 27 -20.67 -7.13 -17.47
N PRO A 28 -21.45 -7.10 -18.56
CA PRO A 28 -21.74 -5.86 -19.25
C PRO A 28 -22.50 -4.91 -18.29
N CYS A 29 -21.92 -3.78 -17.97
CA CYS A 29 -22.56 -2.82 -17.09
C CYS A 29 -22.57 -1.41 -17.70
N GLU A 30 -23.51 -0.58 -17.22
CA GLU A 30 -23.59 0.83 -17.52
C GLU A 30 -23.73 1.58 -16.21
N ILE A 31 -22.73 2.36 -15.86
CA ILE A 31 -22.83 3.28 -14.71
C ILE A 31 -23.69 4.45 -15.14
N LYS A 32 -24.90 4.53 -14.57
CA LYS A 32 -25.81 5.65 -14.80
C LYS A 32 -25.33 6.89 -14.09
N HIS A 33 -25.08 6.74 -12.79
CA HIS A 33 -24.58 7.82 -11.96
C HIS A 33 -23.61 7.33 -10.91
N THR A 34 -22.65 8.17 -10.59
CA THR A 34 -21.86 8.09 -9.37
C THR A 34 -22.28 9.21 -8.41
N SER A 35 -22.02 9.07 -7.13
CA SER A 35 -22.19 10.16 -6.15
C SER A 35 -21.03 10.13 -5.18
N ASP A 36 -20.12 11.08 -5.31
CA ASP A 36 -19.01 11.33 -4.40
C ASP A 36 -18.69 12.84 -4.38
N ILE A 37 -18.31 13.35 -3.21
CA ILE A 37 -17.93 14.76 -3.03
C ILE A 37 -16.42 14.96 -2.94
N ASP A 38 -15.63 13.88 -2.80
CA ASP A 38 -14.17 13.98 -2.81
C ASP A 38 -13.67 14.17 -4.25
N HIS A 39 -13.36 15.41 -4.60
CA HIS A 39 -12.90 15.77 -5.94
C HIS A 39 -11.67 14.96 -6.42
N ASN A 40 -10.80 14.50 -5.50
CA ASN A 40 -9.67 13.65 -5.86
C ASN A 40 -10.12 12.20 -6.14
N ALA A 41 -11.15 11.71 -5.44
CA ALA A 41 -11.72 10.40 -5.72
C ALA A 41 -12.45 10.40 -7.07
N VAL A 42 -13.24 11.44 -7.37
CA VAL A 42 -13.90 11.61 -8.68
C VAL A 42 -12.89 11.70 -9.82
N LEU A 43 -11.79 12.42 -9.61
CA LEU A 43 -10.71 12.52 -10.58
C LEU A 43 -10.04 11.16 -10.85
N ALA A 44 -9.75 10.40 -9.80
CA ALA A 44 -9.19 9.05 -9.91
C ALA A 44 -10.19 8.09 -10.58
N TYR A 45 -11.47 8.14 -10.20
CA TYR A 45 -12.53 7.35 -10.82
C TYR A 45 -12.59 7.59 -12.34
N ALA A 46 -12.63 8.86 -12.75
CA ALA A 46 -12.69 9.24 -14.16
C ALA A 46 -11.43 8.79 -14.93
N SER A 47 -10.25 8.86 -14.32
CA SER A 47 -9.00 8.40 -14.95
C SER A 47 -8.94 6.87 -15.07
N ILE A 48 -9.43 6.14 -14.08
CA ILE A 48 -9.40 4.67 -14.07
C ILE A 48 -10.46 4.11 -15.04
N HIS A 49 -11.70 4.61 -15.00
CA HIS A 49 -12.87 3.97 -15.63
C HIS A 49 -13.46 4.74 -16.81
N CYS A 50 -13.23 6.05 -16.90
CA CYS A 50 -13.91 6.89 -17.90
C CYS A 50 -12.96 7.46 -18.97
N GLY A 51 -11.72 7.00 -19.04
CA GLY A 51 -10.76 7.39 -20.06
C GLY A 51 -10.25 8.83 -19.94
N LEU A 52 -10.31 9.45 -18.75
CA LEU A 52 -9.75 10.77 -18.53
C LEU A 52 -8.22 10.72 -18.65
N THR A 53 -7.66 11.54 -19.54
CA THR A 53 -6.22 11.71 -19.75
C THR A 53 -5.87 13.19 -19.85
N GLU A 54 -4.60 13.54 -19.68
CA GLU A 54 -4.12 14.92 -19.90
C GLU A 54 -4.38 15.38 -21.34
N ASP A 55 -4.23 14.48 -22.32
CA ASP A 55 -4.53 14.77 -23.72
C ASP A 55 -6.01 15.10 -23.90
N LEU A 56 -6.91 14.30 -23.35
CA LEU A 56 -8.35 14.56 -23.41
C LEU A 56 -8.69 15.91 -22.77
N ILE A 57 -8.11 16.25 -21.62
CA ILE A 57 -8.32 17.54 -20.95
C ILE A 57 -7.90 18.70 -21.87
N ASN A 58 -6.82 18.53 -22.62
CA ASN A 58 -6.30 19.57 -23.49
C ASN A 58 -7.05 19.72 -24.83
N THR A 59 -7.62 18.64 -25.34
CA THR A 59 -8.26 18.57 -26.66
C THR A 59 -9.78 18.61 -26.63
N TYR A 60 -10.40 18.47 -25.43
CA TYR A 60 -11.85 18.48 -25.31
C TYR A 60 -12.45 19.82 -25.79
N ALA A 61 -13.37 19.75 -26.76
CA ALA A 61 -13.86 20.93 -27.46
C ALA A 61 -15.11 21.59 -26.81
N GLU A 62 -15.82 20.86 -25.94
CA GLU A 62 -17.15 21.25 -25.45
C GLU A 62 -17.12 21.78 -24.01
N TYR A 63 -16.05 22.48 -23.61
CA TYR A 63 -16.04 23.12 -22.29
C TYR A 63 -17.02 24.29 -22.24
N PRO A 64 -17.88 24.38 -21.21
CA PRO A 64 -18.63 25.60 -20.93
C PRO A 64 -17.69 26.74 -20.55
N ALA A 65 -18.25 27.97 -20.45
CA ALA A 65 -17.52 29.07 -19.84
C ALA A 65 -16.99 28.69 -18.44
N ARG A 66 -15.81 29.23 -18.08
CA ARG A 66 -15.15 28.85 -16.81
C ARG A 66 -16.00 29.17 -15.57
N GLU A 67 -16.75 30.28 -15.62
CA GLU A 67 -17.73 30.65 -14.59
C GLU A 67 -18.83 29.59 -14.45
N GLU A 68 -19.28 29.05 -15.57
CA GLU A 68 -20.31 28.01 -15.61
C GLU A 68 -19.79 26.69 -15.06
N MET A 69 -18.57 26.28 -15.41
CA MET A 69 -17.91 25.12 -14.81
C MET A 69 -17.79 25.26 -13.29
N ALA A 70 -17.34 26.42 -12.81
CA ALA A 70 -17.21 26.68 -11.38
C ALA A 70 -18.56 26.64 -10.66
N ARG A 71 -19.62 27.15 -11.30
CA ARG A 71 -21.00 27.09 -10.79
C ARG A 71 -21.47 25.63 -10.64
N GLN A 72 -21.33 24.84 -11.72
CA GLN A 72 -21.76 23.44 -11.73
C GLN A 72 -21.03 22.59 -10.66
N LEU A 73 -19.70 22.73 -10.54
CA LEU A 73 -18.94 22.01 -9.50
C LEU A 73 -19.33 22.44 -8.07
N THR A 74 -19.73 23.70 -7.89
CA THR A 74 -20.21 24.22 -6.60
C THR A 74 -21.60 23.68 -6.28
N GLU A 75 -22.48 23.59 -7.25
CA GLU A 75 -23.86 23.09 -7.10
C GLU A 75 -23.88 21.62 -6.65
N VAL A 76 -23.04 20.77 -7.25
CA VAL A 76 -22.89 19.36 -6.85
C VAL A 76 -22.07 19.21 -5.57
N ASN A 77 -21.63 20.31 -4.94
CA ASN A 77 -20.84 20.34 -3.72
C ASN A 77 -19.52 19.55 -3.78
N LEU A 78 -18.91 19.50 -4.97
CA LEU A 78 -17.66 18.79 -5.19
C LEU A 78 -16.52 19.44 -4.38
N GLY A 79 -15.76 18.65 -3.63
CA GLY A 79 -14.62 19.11 -2.84
C GLY A 79 -15.00 19.78 -1.51
N TYR A 80 -16.18 19.52 -0.96
CA TYR A 80 -16.59 20.10 0.31
C TYR A 80 -15.59 19.80 1.44
N ASP A 81 -15.14 20.85 2.12
CA ASP A 81 -14.24 20.77 3.26
C ASP A 81 -15.03 20.65 4.57
N PHE A 82 -15.15 19.41 5.05
CA PHE A 82 -15.88 19.12 6.30
C PHE A 82 -15.20 19.64 7.57
N GLN A 83 -13.88 19.85 7.54
CA GLN A 83 -13.19 20.39 8.71
C GLN A 83 -13.51 21.87 8.89
N LYS A 84 -13.58 22.59 7.78
CA LYS A 84 -13.90 24.01 7.76
C LYS A 84 -15.39 24.28 7.58
N ASN A 85 -16.19 23.22 7.39
CA ASN A 85 -17.64 23.29 7.13
C ASN A 85 -17.99 24.27 6.00
N LYS A 86 -17.30 24.15 4.85
CA LYS A 86 -17.50 25.05 3.72
C LYS A 86 -17.26 24.37 2.37
N PRO A 87 -17.94 24.85 1.30
CA PRO A 87 -17.70 24.38 -0.06
C PRO A 87 -16.29 24.77 -0.51
N TYR A 88 -15.76 23.94 -1.43
CA TYR A 88 -14.50 24.26 -2.10
C TYR A 88 -14.69 25.45 -3.03
N ASN A 89 -13.75 26.37 -3.04
CA ASN A 89 -13.85 27.56 -3.85
C ASN A 89 -13.35 27.31 -5.30
N TRP A 90 -14.25 26.87 -6.18
CA TRP A 90 -13.95 26.65 -7.59
C TRP A 90 -13.74 27.95 -8.35
N TYR A 91 -14.40 29.05 -7.95
CA TYR A 91 -14.28 30.36 -8.61
C TYR A 91 -12.86 30.95 -8.59
N ARG A 92 -12.00 30.48 -7.67
CA ARG A 92 -10.58 30.91 -7.63
C ARG A 92 -9.81 30.55 -8.92
N PHE A 93 -10.30 29.57 -9.67
CA PHE A 93 -9.66 29.11 -10.89
C PHE A 93 -10.20 29.77 -12.16
N VAL A 94 -11.30 30.53 -12.11
CA VAL A 94 -11.95 31.13 -13.28
C VAL A 94 -10.96 31.98 -14.07
N ASN A 95 -10.20 32.83 -13.39
CA ASN A 95 -9.19 33.70 -14.02
C ASN A 95 -7.76 33.09 -14.00
N SER A 96 -7.62 31.82 -13.59
CA SER A 96 -6.32 31.15 -13.57
C SER A 96 -5.94 30.65 -14.97
N LYS A 97 -4.64 30.62 -15.26
CA LYS A 97 -4.12 29.96 -16.47
C LYS A 97 -4.04 28.43 -16.34
N SER A 98 -4.25 27.89 -15.15
CA SER A 98 -4.21 26.44 -14.92
C SER A 98 -5.44 25.75 -15.51
N LYS A 99 -5.29 24.48 -15.87
CA LYS A 99 -6.37 23.61 -16.35
C LYS A 99 -7.11 22.87 -15.22
N GLU A 100 -6.94 23.32 -13.97
CA GLU A 100 -7.56 22.66 -12.80
C GLU A 100 -9.09 22.63 -12.89
N LEU A 101 -9.70 23.71 -13.38
CA LEU A 101 -11.15 23.80 -13.49
C LEU A 101 -11.69 22.82 -14.54
N GLU A 102 -11.06 22.82 -15.72
CA GLU A 102 -11.38 21.92 -16.83
C GLU A 102 -11.20 20.45 -16.42
N LYS A 103 -10.11 20.15 -15.74
CA LYS A 103 -9.78 18.79 -15.25
C LYS A 103 -10.88 18.23 -14.33
N TYR A 104 -11.25 18.96 -13.30
CA TYR A 104 -12.27 18.49 -12.35
C TYR A 104 -13.68 18.52 -12.93
N TRP A 105 -13.98 19.51 -13.78
CA TRP A 105 -15.27 19.55 -14.46
C TRP A 105 -15.44 18.37 -15.41
N LEU A 106 -14.41 18.09 -16.23
CA LEU A 106 -14.46 16.96 -17.16
C LEU A 106 -14.52 15.61 -16.43
N ALA A 107 -13.74 15.46 -15.34
CA ALA A 107 -13.82 14.26 -14.50
C ALA A 107 -15.24 14.05 -13.95
N ASN A 108 -15.86 15.10 -13.42
CA ASN A 108 -17.23 15.05 -12.91
C ASN A 108 -18.25 14.69 -14.00
N LYS A 109 -18.10 15.27 -15.21
CA LYS A 109 -18.95 14.97 -16.36
C LYS A 109 -18.80 13.53 -16.83
N LEU A 110 -17.58 13.06 -17.04
CA LEU A 110 -17.30 11.72 -17.57
C LEU A 110 -17.77 10.61 -16.61
N SER A 111 -17.63 10.83 -15.32
CA SER A 111 -18.10 9.88 -14.30
C SER A 111 -19.60 9.98 -14.00
N SER A 112 -20.33 10.86 -14.68
CA SER A 112 -21.75 11.17 -14.38
C SER A 112 -21.99 11.42 -12.89
N ASN A 113 -21.02 12.12 -12.24
CA ASN A 113 -21.04 12.32 -10.80
C ASN A 113 -22.04 13.39 -10.38
N LEU A 114 -22.97 12.99 -9.52
CA LEU A 114 -24.02 13.86 -8.96
C LEU A 114 -23.56 14.60 -7.69
N GLY A 115 -22.36 14.32 -7.18
CA GLY A 115 -21.80 14.99 -6.01
C GLY A 115 -22.48 14.60 -4.69
N ASP A 116 -22.98 15.58 -3.95
CA ASP A 116 -23.51 15.43 -2.60
C ASP A 116 -24.89 14.77 -2.61
N ILE A 117 -24.93 13.53 -2.10
CA ILE A 117 -26.15 12.73 -1.99
C ILE A 117 -27.28 13.45 -1.24
N SER A 118 -26.97 14.34 -0.30
CA SER A 118 -27.97 15.09 0.47
C SER A 118 -28.73 16.14 -0.34
N LYS A 119 -28.19 16.51 -1.51
CA LYS A 119 -28.79 17.47 -2.45
C LYS A 119 -29.62 16.83 -3.56
N LEU A 120 -29.52 15.51 -3.71
CA LEU A 120 -30.25 14.79 -4.75
C LEU A 120 -31.72 14.68 -4.41
N GLU A 121 -32.59 15.03 -5.33
CA GLU A 121 -34.04 14.85 -5.16
C GLU A 121 -34.47 13.41 -5.46
N HIS A 122 -33.91 12.82 -6.50
CA HIS A 122 -34.14 11.44 -6.94
C HIS A 122 -32.90 10.92 -7.68
N LEU A 123 -32.91 9.64 -7.99
CA LEU A 123 -31.98 8.97 -8.90
C LEU A 123 -32.76 8.33 -10.04
N ASP A 124 -32.17 8.36 -11.23
CA ASP A 124 -32.68 7.59 -12.35
C ASP A 124 -32.66 6.10 -12.03
N TYR A 125 -33.59 5.36 -12.62
CA TYR A 125 -33.65 3.91 -12.44
C TYR A 125 -32.31 3.28 -12.82
N ALA A 126 -31.83 2.39 -11.95
CA ALA A 126 -30.75 1.45 -12.23
C ALA A 126 -31.07 0.11 -11.56
N ASP A 127 -30.66 -0.99 -12.18
CA ASP A 127 -30.89 -2.34 -11.66
C ASP A 127 -30.19 -2.58 -10.33
N PHE A 128 -29.03 -1.98 -10.13
CA PHE A 128 -28.16 -2.20 -9.00
C PHE A 128 -27.70 -0.88 -8.38
N TRP A 129 -27.94 -0.71 -7.08
CA TRP A 129 -27.38 0.40 -6.31
C TRP A 129 -26.34 -0.12 -5.32
N THR A 130 -25.16 0.50 -5.32
CA THR A 130 -24.13 0.25 -4.30
C THR A 130 -23.99 1.48 -3.41
N TYR A 131 -23.81 1.27 -2.10
CA TYR A 131 -23.66 2.36 -1.15
C TYR A 131 -22.76 1.98 0.02
N SER A 132 -21.63 2.69 0.15
CA SER A 132 -20.65 2.53 1.21
C SER A 132 -20.54 3.82 1.98
N PHE A 133 -21.58 4.11 2.77
CA PHE A 133 -21.66 5.37 3.50
C PHE A 133 -20.48 5.54 4.49
N PRO A 134 -20.05 6.80 4.81
CA PRO A 134 -18.87 7.03 5.62
C PRO A 134 -18.90 6.32 6.98
N CYS A 135 -17.87 5.53 7.27
CA CYS A 135 -17.77 4.70 8.48
C CYS A 135 -17.21 5.42 9.71
N GLN A 136 -16.86 6.71 9.62
CA GLN A 136 -16.09 7.43 10.65
C GLN A 136 -16.80 7.46 12.01
N SER A 137 -18.12 7.49 12.04
CA SER A 137 -18.91 7.54 13.28
C SER A 137 -19.24 6.16 13.86
N VAL A 138 -18.94 5.07 13.14
CA VAL A 138 -19.13 3.68 13.58
C VAL A 138 -17.83 2.90 13.70
N SER A 139 -16.72 3.40 13.15
CA SER A 139 -15.41 2.77 13.21
C SER A 139 -14.84 2.75 14.62
N VAL A 140 -14.13 1.69 14.98
CA VAL A 140 -13.38 1.58 16.25
C VAL A 140 -12.32 2.69 16.37
N SER A 141 -11.74 3.12 15.26
CA SER A 141 -10.75 4.23 15.21
C SER A 141 -11.39 5.62 15.21
N GLY A 142 -12.72 5.72 15.13
CA GLY A 142 -13.47 6.97 15.11
C GLY A 142 -14.06 7.33 16.48
N LYS A 143 -14.88 8.39 16.50
CA LYS A 143 -15.55 8.86 17.73
C LYS A 143 -16.69 7.95 18.22
N GLN A 144 -17.10 6.98 17.40
CA GLN A 144 -18.17 6.02 17.70
C GLN A 144 -19.51 6.69 18.14
N GLU A 145 -19.86 7.78 17.47
CA GLU A 145 -21.10 8.56 17.73
C GLU A 145 -22.35 7.85 17.19
N GLY A 146 -22.18 6.88 16.28
CA GLY A 146 -23.28 6.13 15.66
C GLY A 146 -23.84 6.76 14.39
N ILE A 147 -24.96 6.18 13.92
CA ILE A 147 -25.68 6.63 12.72
C ILE A 147 -26.78 7.59 13.18
N ILE A 148 -26.52 8.90 13.10
CA ILE A 148 -27.48 9.92 13.56
C ILE A 148 -27.81 10.84 12.39
N LYS A 149 -29.09 10.84 11.99
CA LYS A 149 -29.62 11.65 10.88
C LYS A 149 -29.26 13.13 11.05
N GLY A 150 -28.66 13.72 10.02
CA GLY A 150 -28.29 15.14 9.99
C GLY A 150 -27.19 15.58 10.97
N LYS A 151 -26.61 14.67 11.77
CA LYS A 151 -25.60 15.01 12.78
C LYS A 151 -24.24 14.33 12.56
N THR A 152 -24.24 13.09 12.11
CA THR A 152 -23.00 12.32 11.89
C THR A 152 -22.79 12.01 10.42
N ARG A 153 -21.54 11.80 10.02
CA ARG A 153 -21.24 11.39 8.64
C ARG A 153 -21.86 10.04 8.28
N SER A 154 -21.88 9.10 9.22
CA SER A 154 -22.59 7.83 9.04
C SER A 154 -24.11 8.01 8.91
N GLY A 155 -24.65 9.13 9.35
CA GLY A 155 -26.05 9.51 9.16
C GLY A 155 -26.45 9.73 7.70
N LEU A 156 -25.50 9.77 6.75
CA LEU A 156 -25.79 9.78 5.31
C LEU A 156 -26.48 8.48 4.82
N LEU A 157 -26.52 7.42 5.62
CA LEU A 157 -27.39 6.27 5.37
C LEU A 157 -28.87 6.68 5.23
N TYR A 158 -29.33 7.68 5.99
CA TYR A 158 -30.69 8.19 5.90
C TYR A 158 -30.98 8.97 4.59
N GLU A 159 -29.92 9.44 3.90
CA GLU A 159 -30.10 10.00 2.56
C GLU A 159 -30.30 8.88 1.51
N VAL A 160 -29.63 7.75 1.68
CA VAL A 160 -29.90 6.54 0.88
C VAL A 160 -31.35 6.09 1.11
N GLN A 161 -31.80 6.07 2.38
CA GLN A 161 -33.19 5.77 2.73
C GLN A 161 -34.16 6.68 1.99
N ARG A 162 -33.96 7.99 2.05
CA ARG A 162 -34.79 8.99 1.40
C ARG A 162 -34.87 8.79 -0.12
N LEU A 163 -33.74 8.47 -0.75
CA LEU A 163 -33.71 8.20 -2.19
C LEU A 163 -34.43 6.89 -2.57
N LEU A 164 -34.32 5.84 -1.75
CA LEU A 164 -35.05 4.58 -1.95
C LEU A 164 -36.56 4.77 -1.73
N GLU A 165 -36.98 5.55 -0.72
CA GLU A 165 -38.40 5.93 -0.53
C GLU A 165 -38.95 6.68 -1.74
N ARG A 166 -38.13 7.54 -2.36
CA ARG A 166 -38.52 8.27 -3.57
C ARG A 166 -38.62 7.32 -4.76
N ALA A 167 -37.64 6.44 -4.94
CA ALA A 167 -37.65 5.42 -5.99
C ALA A 167 -38.89 4.50 -5.86
N ASN A 168 -39.27 4.12 -4.63
CA ASN A 168 -40.45 3.33 -4.38
C ASN A 168 -41.74 4.05 -4.83
N LYS A 169 -41.88 5.33 -4.49
CA LYS A 169 -43.03 6.15 -4.92
C LYS A 169 -43.11 6.29 -6.46
N MET A 170 -41.95 6.20 -7.13
CA MET A 170 -41.84 6.27 -8.59
C MET A 170 -41.95 4.88 -9.26
N LEU A 171 -42.15 3.82 -8.50
CA LEU A 171 -42.12 2.43 -8.98
C LEU A 171 -40.79 2.06 -9.69
N ALA A 172 -39.70 2.66 -9.21
CA ALA A 172 -38.37 2.57 -9.81
C ALA A 172 -37.32 2.01 -8.80
N LEU A 173 -37.76 1.13 -7.89
CA LEU A 173 -36.86 0.47 -6.96
C LEU A 173 -35.84 -0.41 -7.71
N PRO A 174 -34.54 -0.34 -7.38
CA PRO A 174 -33.52 -1.21 -7.95
C PRO A 174 -33.82 -2.70 -7.67
N LYS A 175 -33.32 -3.58 -8.53
CA LYS A 175 -33.41 -5.03 -8.32
C LYS A 175 -32.52 -5.49 -7.18
N TYR A 176 -31.33 -4.89 -7.09
CA TYR A 176 -30.28 -5.27 -6.15
C TYR A 176 -29.75 -4.04 -5.40
N LEU A 177 -29.41 -4.23 -4.14
CA LEU A 177 -28.71 -3.26 -3.31
C LEU A 177 -27.48 -3.91 -2.69
N MET A 178 -26.37 -3.18 -2.62
CA MET A 178 -25.18 -3.61 -1.88
C MET A 178 -24.73 -2.52 -0.90
N LEU A 179 -24.63 -2.91 0.37
CA LEU A 179 -24.00 -2.12 1.44
C LEU A 179 -22.65 -2.72 1.79
N GLU A 180 -21.62 -1.89 1.92
CA GLU A 180 -20.36 -2.25 2.56
C GLU A 180 -20.05 -1.27 3.70
N ASN A 181 -19.52 -1.79 4.81
CA ASN A 181 -19.02 -0.94 5.90
C ASN A 181 -18.04 -1.70 6.81
N VAL A 182 -17.49 -1.02 7.81
CA VAL A 182 -16.63 -1.63 8.81
C VAL A 182 -17.37 -2.69 9.64
N LYS A 183 -16.68 -3.77 10.03
CA LYS A 183 -17.21 -4.85 10.88
C LYS A 183 -17.95 -4.34 12.12
N ASN A 184 -17.50 -3.23 12.69
CA ASN A 184 -18.09 -2.67 13.92
C ASN A 184 -19.55 -2.20 13.75
N LEU A 185 -20.03 -2.00 12.52
CA LEU A 185 -21.45 -1.71 12.23
C LEU A 185 -22.37 -2.83 12.74
N VAL A 186 -21.92 -4.09 12.65
CA VAL A 186 -22.63 -5.26 13.20
C VAL A 186 -22.10 -5.70 14.56
N GLY A 187 -21.24 -4.89 15.18
CA GLY A 187 -20.76 -5.08 16.54
C GLY A 187 -21.85 -4.73 17.58
N LYS A 188 -21.70 -5.22 18.80
CA LYS A 188 -22.70 -5.11 19.89
C LYS A 188 -23.32 -3.71 20.04
N LYS A 189 -22.53 -2.65 19.85
CA LYS A 189 -22.99 -1.26 20.04
C LYS A 189 -23.91 -0.77 18.93
N PHE A 190 -23.63 -1.12 17.67
CA PHE A 190 -24.32 -0.57 16.51
C PHE A 190 -25.22 -1.59 15.79
N LYS A 191 -25.17 -2.86 16.21
CA LYS A 191 -26.03 -3.92 15.68
C LYS A 191 -27.53 -3.55 15.69
N PRO A 192 -28.09 -2.93 16.75
CA PRO A 192 -29.50 -2.53 16.75
C PRO A 192 -29.83 -1.59 15.58
N GLN A 193 -28.99 -0.58 15.30
CA GLN A 193 -29.22 0.36 14.18
C GLN A 193 -29.11 -0.34 12.82
N PHE A 194 -28.22 -1.33 12.70
CA PHE A 194 -28.12 -2.14 11.49
C PHE A 194 -29.36 -3.03 11.32
N ASP A 195 -29.88 -3.63 12.41
CA ASP A 195 -31.08 -4.46 12.36
C ASP A 195 -32.33 -3.65 12.01
N GLU A 196 -32.45 -2.42 12.52
CA GLU A 196 -33.51 -1.48 12.12
C GLU A 196 -33.44 -1.16 10.62
N TRP A 197 -32.22 -0.98 10.08
CA TRP A 197 -32.03 -0.76 8.65
C TRP A 197 -32.46 -1.98 7.82
N VAL A 198 -32.08 -3.20 8.24
CA VAL A 198 -32.49 -4.43 7.55
C VAL A 198 -34.00 -4.64 7.62
N ALA A 199 -34.63 -4.39 8.78
CA ALA A 199 -36.08 -4.47 8.94
C ALA A 199 -36.81 -3.47 8.04
N TRP A 200 -36.31 -2.23 7.95
CA TRP A 200 -36.87 -1.23 7.04
C TRP A 200 -36.75 -1.65 5.57
N LEU A 201 -35.64 -2.28 5.16
CA LEU A 201 -35.50 -2.82 3.80
C LEU A 201 -36.46 -3.99 3.54
N ASP A 202 -36.73 -4.81 4.55
CA ASP A 202 -37.73 -5.88 4.45
C ASP A 202 -39.15 -5.33 4.21
N GLU A 203 -39.51 -4.27 4.93
CA GLU A 203 -40.79 -3.55 4.74
C GLU A 203 -40.85 -2.88 3.35
N LEU A 204 -39.71 -2.39 2.83
CA LEU A 204 -39.61 -1.81 1.49
C LEU A 204 -39.74 -2.84 0.35
N GLY A 205 -39.62 -4.13 0.67
CA GLY A 205 -39.78 -5.22 -0.29
C GLY A 205 -38.49 -5.93 -0.70
N TYR A 206 -37.46 -5.93 0.17
CA TYR A 206 -36.21 -6.63 -0.06
C TYR A 206 -35.98 -7.77 0.93
N ASN A 207 -35.37 -8.86 0.48
CA ASN A 207 -34.70 -9.81 1.34
C ASN A 207 -33.24 -9.43 1.45
N THR A 208 -32.71 -9.34 2.69
CA THR A 208 -31.33 -8.89 2.92
C THR A 208 -30.48 -10.01 3.52
N TYR A 209 -29.42 -10.34 2.80
CA TYR A 209 -28.38 -11.28 3.20
C TYR A 209 -27.16 -10.50 3.63
N TRP A 210 -26.57 -10.82 4.78
CA TRP A 210 -25.35 -10.12 5.19
C TRP A 210 -24.33 -11.05 5.86
N LYS A 211 -23.04 -10.72 5.69
CA LYS A 211 -21.92 -11.46 6.25
C LYS A 211 -20.71 -10.55 6.49
N VAL A 212 -19.91 -10.87 7.50
CA VAL A 212 -18.59 -10.27 7.66
C VAL A 212 -17.59 -11.10 6.89
N LEU A 213 -16.89 -10.50 5.93
CA LEU A 213 -15.86 -11.14 5.13
C LEU A 213 -14.50 -10.50 5.42
N ASN A 214 -13.44 -11.31 5.33
CA ASN A 214 -12.06 -10.85 5.46
C ASN A 214 -11.34 -10.95 4.13
N ALA A 215 -10.78 -9.87 3.64
CA ALA A 215 -10.13 -9.81 2.32
C ALA A 215 -9.04 -10.87 2.13
N LYS A 216 -8.30 -11.23 3.19
CA LYS A 216 -7.27 -12.29 3.13
C LYS A 216 -7.80 -13.67 2.72
N ASP A 217 -9.10 -13.88 2.87
CA ASP A 217 -9.77 -15.13 2.55
C ASP A 217 -10.36 -15.12 1.12
N TYR A 218 -10.02 -14.08 0.31
CA TYR A 218 -10.56 -13.85 -1.04
C TYR A 218 -9.51 -13.33 -2.04
N GLY A 219 -8.26 -13.74 -1.89
CA GLY A 219 -7.23 -13.55 -2.92
C GLY A 219 -6.22 -12.44 -2.68
N VAL A 220 -6.42 -11.55 -1.70
CA VAL A 220 -5.45 -10.50 -1.38
C VAL A 220 -4.84 -10.68 0.01
N PRO A 221 -3.53 -10.48 0.19
CA PRO A 221 -2.86 -10.71 1.47
C PRO A 221 -3.07 -9.54 2.44
N GLN A 222 -4.34 -9.16 2.70
CA GLN A 222 -4.70 -8.09 3.61
C GLN A 222 -5.73 -8.55 4.64
N ASN A 223 -5.43 -8.41 5.92
CA ASN A 223 -6.39 -8.65 7.01
C ASN A 223 -7.32 -7.44 7.13
N ARG A 224 -8.43 -7.46 6.35
CA ARG A 224 -9.43 -6.39 6.29
C ARG A 224 -10.83 -6.99 6.39
N GLU A 225 -11.41 -6.92 7.61
CA GLU A 225 -12.78 -7.38 7.86
C GLU A 225 -13.79 -6.28 7.55
N ARG A 226 -14.80 -6.61 6.74
CA ARG A 226 -15.91 -5.73 6.40
C ARG A 226 -17.22 -6.48 6.45
N VAL A 227 -18.29 -5.79 6.83
CA VAL A 227 -19.65 -6.30 6.63
C VAL A 227 -20.11 -5.94 5.23
N PHE A 228 -20.66 -6.92 4.54
CA PHE A 228 -21.36 -6.78 3.28
C PHE A 228 -22.79 -7.20 3.47
N ALA A 229 -23.74 -6.41 2.92
CA ALA A 229 -25.14 -6.79 2.86
C ALA A 229 -25.60 -6.66 1.40
N ILE A 230 -26.18 -7.74 0.90
CA ILE A 230 -26.83 -7.81 -0.42
C ILE A 230 -28.32 -7.89 -0.16
N SER A 231 -29.07 -6.94 -0.72
CA SER A 231 -30.53 -6.96 -0.65
C SER A 231 -31.09 -7.19 -2.05
N ILE A 232 -31.89 -8.23 -2.18
CA ILE A 232 -32.52 -8.65 -3.44
C ILE A 232 -34.01 -8.36 -3.31
N ARG A 233 -34.59 -7.70 -4.32
CA ARG A 233 -36.01 -7.38 -4.30
C ARG A 233 -36.86 -8.67 -4.29
N LYS A 234 -37.86 -8.74 -3.44
CA LYS A 234 -38.61 -9.98 -3.13
C LYS A 234 -39.29 -10.61 -4.36
N ASP A 235 -39.63 -9.80 -5.37
CA ASP A 235 -40.26 -10.30 -6.60
C ASP A 235 -39.31 -11.07 -7.53
N ILE A 236 -37.99 -10.94 -7.33
CA ILE A 236 -36.97 -11.62 -8.14
C ILE A 236 -36.06 -12.53 -7.32
N ASP A 237 -36.15 -12.50 -5.98
CA ASP A 237 -35.32 -13.29 -5.08
C ASP A 237 -35.84 -14.75 -5.02
N ASP A 238 -35.03 -15.70 -5.44
CA ASP A 238 -35.34 -17.12 -5.34
C ASP A 238 -34.87 -17.77 -4.02
N GLY A 239 -34.30 -16.98 -3.12
CA GLY A 239 -33.82 -17.41 -1.81
C GLY A 239 -32.52 -18.22 -1.82
N LYS A 240 -31.81 -18.31 -2.95
CA LYS A 240 -30.61 -19.15 -3.08
C LYS A 240 -29.29 -18.38 -2.92
N PHE A 241 -29.33 -17.05 -2.77
CA PHE A 241 -28.10 -16.27 -2.64
C PHE A 241 -27.30 -16.68 -1.42
N GLU A 242 -26.06 -17.06 -1.62
CA GLU A 242 -25.08 -17.35 -0.58
C GLU A 242 -23.78 -16.59 -0.82
N PHE A 243 -23.21 -16.04 0.25
CA PHE A 243 -21.88 -15.43 0.16
C PHE A 243 -20.81 -16.45 -0.23
N PRO A 244 -19.76 -16.03 -0.96
CA PRO A 244 -18.68 -16.91 -1.35
C PRO A 244 -18.02 -17.56 -0.13
N GLN A 245 -17.58 -18.82 -0.29
CA GLN A 245 -16.82 -19.51 0.75
C GLN A 245 -15.39 -18.96 0.80
N PRO A 246 -14.79 -18.87 2.01
CA PRO A 246 -13.41 -18.43 2.17
C PRO A 246 -12.43 -19.45 1.58
N PHE A 247 -11.31 -18.98 1.04
CA PHE A 247 -10.23 -19.81 0.54
C PHE A 247 -8.87 -19.13 0.73
N ASP A 248 -7.79 -19.90 0.77
CA ASP A 248 -6.42 -19.40 0.72
C ASP A 248 -5.79 -19.79 -0.63
N ASN A 249 -5.50 -18.80 -1.47
CA ASN A 249 -4.85 -19.01 -2.76
C ASN A 249 -3.31 -19.01 -2.67
N GLY A 250 -2.75 -18.93 -1.48
CA GLY A 250 -1.30 -18.93 -1.26
C GLY A 250 -0.63 -17.55 -1.45
N VAL A 251 -1.36 -16.52 -1.89
CA VAL A 251 -0.79 -15.16 -2.06
C VAL A 251 -0.43 -14.56 -0.71
N ARG A 252 0.78 -14.00 -0.62
CA ARG A 252 1.33 -13.39 0.58
C ARG A 252 1.78 -11.95 0.31
N LEU A 253 2.11 -11.21 1.34
CA LEU A 253 2.50 -9.80 1.20
C LEU A 253 3.65 -9.61 0.21
N LYS A 254 4.64 -10.50 0.19
CA LYS A 254 5.78 -10.47 -0.74
C LYS A 254 5.36 -10.45 -2.22
N ASP A 255 4.21 -11.08 -2.54
CA ASP A 255 3.77 -11.24 -3.94
C ASP A 255 3.14 -9.95 -4.52
N VAL A 256 2.85 -8.97 -3.67
CA VAL A 256 2.33 -7.65 -4.06
C VAL A 256 3.36 -6.53 -3.94
N LEU A 257 4.58 -6.83 -3.46
CA LEU A 257 5.64 -5.84 -3.30
C LEU A 257 6.28 -5.47 -4.64
N GLU A 258 6.80 -4.25 -4.72
CA GLU A 258 7.61 -3.77 -5.84
C GLU A 258 9.08 -4.17 -5.64
N ASP A 259 9.76 -4.50 -6.75
CA ASP A 259 11.18 -4.90 -6.71
C ASP A 259 12.13 -3.72 -6.48
N ASN A 260 11.78 -2.54 -6.99
CA ASN A 260 12.57 -1.32 -6.88
C ASN A 260 11.72 -0.21 -6.26
N VAL A 261 12.10 0.23 -5.08
CA VAL A 261 11.35 1.21 -4.30
C VAL A 261 12.20 2.45 -4.04
N ASP A 262 11.64 3.63 -4.28
CA ASP A 262 12.28 4.93 -4.05
C ASP A 262 12.66 5.10 -2.56
N GLU A 263 13.81 5.73 -2.31
CA GLU A 263 14.34 6.06 -0.97
C GLU A 263 13.33 6.80 -0.09
N LYS A 264 12.46 7.61 -0.65
CA LYS A 264 11.42 8.36 0.09
C LYS A 264 10.45 7.47 0.90
N TYR A 265 10.36 6.19 0.56
CA TYR A 265 9.50 5.24 1.28
C TYR A 265 10.20 4.57 2.46
N TYR A 266 11.52 4.66 2.56
CA TYR A 266 12.27 4.11 3.68
C TYR A 266 12.17 5.00 4.91
N LEU A 267 12.08 4.38 6.08
CA LEU A 267 12.02 5.09 7.35
C LEU A 267 13.40 5.63 7.71
N THR A 268 13.43 6.88 8.13
CA THR A 268 14.65 7.47 8.70
C THR A 268 14.92 6.88 10.09
N ASP A 269 16.18 6.91 10.50
CA ASP A 269 16.60 6.50 11.85
C ASP A 269 15.81 7.18 12.95
N THR A 270 15.51 8.46 12.78
CA THR A 270 14.71 9.24 13.74
C THR A 270 13.29 8.66 13.88
N MET A 271 12.68 8.26 12.78
CA MET A 271 11.34 7.63 12.79
C MET A 271 11.39 6.27 13.48
N ILE A 272 12.39 5.44 13.15
CA ILE A 272 12.56 4.11 13.75
C ILE A 272 12.76 4.23 15.26
N ARG A 273 13.64 5.13 15.71
CA ARG A 273 13.83 5.43 17.16
C ARG A 273 12.55 5.90 17.82
N GLY A 274 11.76 6.73 17.13
CA GLY A 274 10.46 7.18 17.61
C GLY A 274 9.51 6.01 17.85
N PHE A 275 9.45 5.04 16.94
CA PHE A 275 8.62 3.84 17.10
C PHE A 275 9.13 2.89 18.18
N ILE A 276 10.43 2.73 18.33
CA ILE A 276 11.03 1.93 19.40
C ILE A 276 10.67 2.54 20.77
N LYS A 277 10.86 3.84 20.94
CA LYS A 277 10.48 4.57 22.17
C LYS A 277 8.98 4.48 22.46
N HIS A 278 8.14 4.53 21.42
CA HIS A 278 6.72 4.30 21.54
C HIS A 278 6.44 2.89 22.08
N ASN A 279 7.07 1.85 21.52
CA ASN A 279 6.93 0.48 21.98
C ASN A 279 7.32 0.32 23.46
N GLU A 280 8.47 0.84 23.86
CA GLU A 280 8.94 0.82 25.25
C GLU A 280 7.93 1.44 26.21
N SER A 281 7.42 2.64 25.87
CA SER A 281 6.42 3.35 26.68
C SER A 281 5.12 2.57 26.83
N HIS A 282 4.62 1.95 25.74
CA HIS A 282 3.37 1.21 25.75
C HIS A 282 3.51 -0.17 26.40
N THR A 283 4.65 -0.83 26.24
CA THR A 283 4.97 -2.09 26.94
C THR A 283 5.02 -1.86 28.44
N ALA A 284 5.69 -0.79 28.90
CA ALA A 284 5.78 -0.45 30.32
C ALA A 284 4.40 -0.14 30.95
N LYS A 285 3.47 0.39 30.17
CA LYS A 285 2.09 0.72 30.60
C LYS A 285 1.09 -0.43 30.44
N GLY A 286 1.47 -1.49 29.74
CA GLY A 286 0.55 -2.59 29.38
C GLY A 286 -0.60 -2.14 28.47
N THR A 287 -0.46 -1.04 27.70
CA THR A 287 -1.52 -0.43 26.90
C THR A 287 -1.02 -0.06 25.49
N GLY A 288 -1.95 0.08 24.55
CA GLY A 288 -1.68 0.60 23.21
C GLY A 288 -1.20 -0.45 22.21
N PHE A 289 -0.93 0.04 21.00
CA PHE A 289 -0.44 -0.78 19.89
C PHE A 289 1.08 -0.70 19.83
N ILE A 290 1.72 -1.86 19.70
CA ILE A 290 3.16 -1.96 19.50
C ILE A 290 3.45 -1.97 18.01
N TRP A 291 4.34 -1.09 17.56
CA TRP A 291 4.85 -1.08 16.22
C TRP A 291 5.70 -2.31 15.94
N LYS A 292 5.40 -3.00 14.86
CA LYS A 292 6.15 -4.16 14.37
C LYS A 292 6.07 -4.19 12.85
N PRO A 293 7.20 -4.25 12.14
CA PRO A 293 7.20 -4.51 10.71
C PRO A 293 6.48 -5.81 10.38
N ARG A 294 5.81 -5.85 9.23
CA ARG A 294 5.05 -7.02 8.78
C ARG A 294 5.98 -8.08 8.21
N ASP A 295 5.65 -9.32 8.48
CA ASP A 295 6.27 -10.45 7.81
C ASP A 295 5.82 -10.49 6.34
N VAL A 296 6.78 -10.48 5.41
CA VAL A 296 6.51 -10.52 3.97
C VAL A 296 5.89 -11.85 3.52
N ASN A 297 6.05 -12.92 4.30
CA ASN A 297 5.39 -14.21 4.06
C ASN A 297 4.00 -14.30 4.72
N GLY A 298 3.55 -13.25 5.38
CA GLY A 298 2.26 -13.12 6.01
C GLY A 298 1.30 -12.22 5.24
N THR A 299 0.44 -11.54 6.00
CA THR A 299 -0.57 -10.61 5.48
C THR A 299 -0.38 -9.21 6.04
N ALA A 300 -0.74 -8.20 5.23
CA ALA A 300 -0.84 -6.82 5.68
C ALA A 300 -2.01 -6.62 6.65
N SER A 301 -1.91 -5.61 7.51
CA SER A 301 -3.06 -5.08 8.25
C SER A 301 -3.94 -4.24 7.33
N THR A 302 -5.16 -3.95 7.76
CA THR A 302 -6.08 -3.05 7.07
C THR A 302 -5.41 -1.72 6.70
N LEU A 303 -5.46 -1.35 5.44
CA LEU A 303 -5.00 -0.04 4.98
C LEU A 303 -5.90 1.07 5.55
N ARG A 304 -5.28 2.15 5.99
CA ARG A 304 -5.96 3.33 6.50
C ARG A 304 -5.88 4.46 5.49
N ALA A 305 -6.88 5.32 5.49
CA ALA A 305 -6.94 6.50 4.62
C ALA A 305 -6.03 7.66 5.07
N ASN A 306 -5.33 7.52 6.19
CA ASN A 306 -4.44 8.56 6.70
C ASN A 306 -3.06 8.47 6.05
N SER A 307 -2.53 9.60 5.57
CA SER A 307 -1.20 9.69 4.96
C SER A 307 -0.05 9.77 5.96
N ALA A 308 -0.33 10.16 7.21
CA ALA A 308 0.69 10.21 8.26
C ALA A 308 1.01 8.80 8.75
N LEU A 309 2.31 8.46 8.77
CA LEU A 309 2.78 7.18 9.26
C LEU A 309 2.53 7.05 10.78
N ALA A 310 1.90 5.96 11.18
CA ALA A 310 1.63 5.65 12.58
C ALA A 310 2.11 4.23 12.96
N PRO A 311 2.26 3.92 14.26
CA PRO A 311 2.72 2.60 14.72
C PRO A 311 1.89 1.42 14.24
N THR A 312 0.65 1.65 13.84
CA THR A 312 -0.28 0.63 13.32
C THR A 312 -0.23 0.44 11.82
N ASP A 313 0.51 1.30 11.09
CA ASP A 313 0.59 1.21 9.64
C ASP A 313 1.47 0.04 9.19
N ASN A 314 1.25 -0.37 7.95
CA ASN A 314 2.04 -1.43 7.36
C ASN A 314 3.44 -0.91 7.02
N THR A 315 4.41 -1.39 7.75
CA THR A 315 5.82 -1.27 7.42
C THR A 315 6.38 -2.66 7.20
N ILE A 316 7.33 -2.81 6.29
CA ILE A 316 7.99 -4.08 6.01
C ILE A 316 9.46 -3.99 6.33
N LEU A 317 10.02 -5.11 6.76
CA LEU A 317 11.46 -5.27 6.90
C LEU A 317 11.98 -5.86 5.59
N GLU A 318 12.69 -5.08 4.81
CA GLU A 318 13.39 -5.59 3.66
C GLU A 318 14.72 -6.19 4.08
N THR A 319 14.86 -7.48 3.86
CA THR A 319 16.17 -8.11 3.77
C THR A 319 16.72 -7.72 2.41
N ASN A 320 17.95 -7.24 2.37
CA ASN A 320 18.59 -6.77 1.16
C ASN A 320 18.41 -7.78 0.00
N ARG A 321 17.66 -7.38 -1.04
CA ARG A 321 17.58 -8.13 -2.30
C ARG A 321 18.80 -7.82 -3.15
N CYS A 322 19.15 -8.73 -4.07
CA CYS A 322 20.16 -8.46 -5.10
C CYS A 322 19.64 -7.36 -6.01
N ILE A 323 20.15 -6.15 -5.87
CA ILE A 323 19.76 -5.01 -6.71
C ILE A 323 20.75 -4.89 -7.85
N GLN A 324 20.34 -5.26 -9.06
CA GLN A 324 21.15 -5.06 -10.25
C GLN A 324 21.12 -3.58 -10.65
N VAL A 325 22.29 -2.92 -10.65
CA VAL A 325 22.42 -1.50 -11.02
C VAL A 325 23.10 -1.27 -12.35
N GLY A 326 23.59 -2.34 -12.98
CA GLY A 326 24.27 -2.25 -14.28
C GLY A 326 24.52 -3.60 -14.93
N ASN A 327 25.01 -3.54 -16.17
CA ASN A 327 25.46 -4.69 -16.95
C ASN A 327 26.75 -4.30 -17.68
N LEU A 328 27.81 -5.11 -17.54
CA LEU A 328 29.10 -4.82 -18.14
C LEU A 328 29.13 -5.05 -19.67
N ASN A 329 28.17 -5.84 -20.19
CA ASN A 329 28.09 -6.24 -21.61
C ASN A 329 29.41 -6.78 -22.20
N TYR A 330 30.25 -7.39 -21.37
CA TYR A 330 31.57 -7.85 -21.74
C TYR A 330 31.63 -9.36 -22.00
N TYR A 331 30.84 -10.16 -21.27
CA TYR A 331 30.82 -11.61 -21.39
C TYR A 331 29.57 -12.06 -22.17
N ASN A 332 29.70 -13.18 -22.90
CA ASN A 332 28.58 -13.78 -23.65
C ASN A 332 27.49 -14.40 -22.76
N TYR A 333 27.66 -14.36 -21.45
CA TYR A 333 26.71 -14.91 -20.48
C TYR A 333 26.21 -13.82 -19.53
N ASP A 334 24.91 -13.50 -19.59
CA ASP A 334 24.33 -12.34 -18.92
C ASP A 334 24.61 -12.28 -17.40
N LYS A 335 24.50 -13.41 -16.67
CA LYS A 335 24.78 -13.44 -15.23
C LYS A 335 26.19 -12.94 -14.87
N MET A 336 27.17 -13.07 -15.77
CA MET A 336 28.54 -12.63 -15.54
C MET A 336 28.74 -11.13 -15.74
N ASN A 337 27.78 -10.49 -16.40
CA ASN A 337 27.81 -9.05 -16.68
C ASN A 337 27.09 -8.21 -15.64
N ARG A 338 26.28 -8.82 -14.78
CA ARG A 338 25.45 -8.10 -13.82
C ARG A 338 26.29 -7.42 -12.75
N VAL A 339 26.04 -6.15 -12.52
CA VAL A 339 26.63 -5.32 -11.47
C VAL A 339 25.54 -5.03 -10.44
N TYR A 340 25.84 -5.28 -9.18
CA TYR A 340 24.89 -5.16 -8.09
C TYR A 340 25.20 -3.94 -7.21
N SER A 341 24.14 -3.35 -6.64
CA SER A 341 24.25 -2.25 -5.69
C SER A 341 24.70 -2.74 -4.32
N LYS A 342 25.43 -1.88 -3.61
CA LYS A 342 25.78 -2.10 -2.19
C LYS A 342 24.58 -2.12 -1.26
N GLY A 343 23.49 -1.46 -1.67
CA GLY A 343 22.23 -1.48 -0.91
C GLY A 343 21.47 -2.80 -1.02
N GLY A 344 21.98 -3.77 -1.81
CA GLY A 344 21.39 -5.08 -2.01
C GLY A 344 22.22 -6.24 -1.48
N CYS A 345 21.66 -7.45 -1.44
CA CYS A 345 22.41 -8.69 -1.18
C CYS A 345 23.22 -9.10 -2.41
N SER A 346 24.33 -9.81 -2.18
CA SER A 346 25.00 -10.56 -3.26
C SER A 346 24.09 -11.70 -3.72
N PRO A 347 24.00 -11.98 -5.04
CA PRO A 347 23.38 -13.22 -5.49
C PRO A 347 24.12 -14.44 -4.92
N ALA A 348 23.43 -15.58 -4.85
CA ALA A 348 24.01 -16.82 -4.36
C ALA A 348 25.37 -17.10 -5.03
N LEU A 349 26.41 -17.32 -4.24
CA LEU A 349 27.70 -17.71 -4.73
C LEU A 349 27.62 -19.17 -5.24
N GLU A 350 27.69 -19.34 -6.56
CA GLU A 350 27.83 -20.68 -7.15
C GLU A 350 29.23 -21.21 -6.89
N ILE A 351 29.41 -22.56 -6.90
CA ILE A 351 30.73 -23.20 -6.74
C ILE A 351 31.71 -22.61 -7.76
N MET A 352 32.70 -21.88 -7.27
CA MET A 352 33.63 -21.13 -8.09
C MET A 352 34.74 -22.05 -8.63
N GLN A 353 34.48 -22.70 -9.74
CA GLN A 353 35.50 -23.42 -10.51
C GLN A 353 35.96 -22.54 -11.68
N GLY A 354 36.74 -21.47 -11.38
CA GLY A 354 37.42 -20.64 -12.41
C GLY A 354 36.47 -19.80 -13.30
N GLY A 355 36.97 -18.76 -13.97
CA GLY A 355 36.27 -18.08 -15.05
C GLY A 355 35.43 -16.86 -14.68
N ASN A 356 35.86 -16.00 -13.73
CA ASN A 356 35.22 -14.69 -13.43
C ASN A 356 33.73 -14.73 -13.11
N ARG A 357 33.22 -15.80 -12.49
CA ARG A 357 31.83 -16.01 -12.13
C ARG A 357 31.39 -15.28 -10.85
N GLN A 358 32.27 -14.48 -10.27
CA GLN A 358 31.99 -13.72 -9.05
C GLN A 358 30.99 -12.59 -9.33
N PRO A 359 30.01 -12.34 -8.42
CA PRO A 359 29.20 -11.14 -8.46
C PRO A 359 30.11 -9.90 -8.42
N LYS A 360 29.92 -8.98 -9.34
CA LYS A 360 30.72 -7.76 -9.42
C LYS A 360 29.98 -6.63 -8.72
N ILE A 361 30.61 -6.08 -7.70
CA ILE A 361 30.12 -4.92 -6.95
C ILE A 361 31.12 -3.80 -7.17
N VAL A 362 30.65 -2.65 -7.61
CA VAL A 362 31.49 -1.45 -7.73
C VAL A 362 31.28 -0.63 -6.48
N GLU A 363 32.00 -0.96 -5.39
CA GLU A 363 31.97 -0.08 -4.23
C GLU A 363 33.11 -0.25 -3.23
N PRO A 364 33.46 0.86 -2.52
CA PRO A 364 34.39 0.77 -1.42
C PRO A 364 33.80 -0.05 -0.26
N ILE A 365 34.57 -0.98 0.25
CA ILE A 365 34.19 -1.85 1.36
C ILE A 365 34.09 -1.04 2.68
N ALA A 366 34.87 0.04 2.77
CA ALA A 366 34.88 0.91 3.94
C ALA A 366 35.45 2.30 3.62
N TYR A 367 35.35 3.20 4.58
CA TYR A 367 35.91 4.55 4.50
C TYR A 367 36.85 4.78 5.68
N VAL A 368 38.01 5.36 5.41
CA VAL A 368 38.91 5.80 6.48
C VAL A 368 39.01 7.32 6.48
N LYS A 369 38.96 7.92 7.67
CA LYS A 369 39.06 9.36 7.81
C LYS A 369 40.43 9.86 7.34
N GLU A 370 40.45 10.82 6.42
CA GLU A 370 41.65 11.42 5.84
C GLU A 370 41.55 12.94 5.76
N ALA A 371 42.69 13.64 5.87
CA ALA A 371 42.78 15.09 5.75
C ALA A 371 42.75 15.52 4.27
N THR A 372 41.71 15.13 3.53
CA THR A 372 41.43 15.51 2.15
C THR A 372 40.20 16.41 2.09
N LYS A 373 39.91 17.02 0.92
CA LYS A 373 38.68 17.82 0.73
C LYS A 373 37.42 17.00 0.97
N LYS A 374 37.42 15.66 0.70
CA LYS A 374 36.32 14.74 0.99
C LYS A 374 36.23 14.34 2.47
N GLY A 375 37.27 14.55 3.26
CA GLY A 375 37.37 14.16 4.66
C GLY A 375 37.61 12.66 4.90
N TYR A 376 37.62 11.85 3.86
CA TYR A 376 37.83 10.39 3.92
C TYR A 376 38.48 9.84 2.65
N ALA A 377 39.04 8.62 2.76
CA ALA A 377 39.44 7.80 1.63
C ALA A 377 38.61 6.52 1.56
N GLU A 378 38.30 6.10 0.35
CA GLU A 378 37.55 4.90 0.04
C GLU A 378 38.47 3.68 0.01
N ILE A 379 38.01 2.57 0.60
CA ILE A 379 38.78 1.32 0.72
C ILE A 379 38.06 0.25 -0.09
N TYR A 380 38.83 -0.46 -0.91
CA TYR A 380 38.34 -1.55 -1.76
C TYR A 380 38.99 -2.87 -1.34
N GLU A 381 38.46 -3.98 -1.86
CA GLU A 381 39.03 -5.31 -1.64
C GLU A 381 40.50 -5.35 -2.10
N GLY A 382 41.35 -5.92 -1.28
CA GLY A 382 42.81 -5.96 -1.51
C GLY A 382 43.57 -4.69 -1.14
N ASP A 383 42.87 -3.65 -0.69
CA ASP A 383 43.54 -2.44 -0.18
C ASP A 383 44.03 -2.66 1.27
N SER A 384 45.15 -2.03 1.61
CA SER A 384 45.63 -1.95 2.99
C SER A 384 45.26 -0.65 3.64
N VAL A 385 45.04 -0.67 4.96
CA VAL A 385 44.67 0.51 5.74
C VAL A 385 45.63 0.70 6.92
N ASN A 386 46.24 1.89 7.03
CA ASN A 386 47.02 2.25 8.20
C ASN A 386 46.14 2.79 9.32
N LEU A 387 46.09 2.04 10.42
CA LEU A 387 45.28 2.34 11.61
C LEU A 387 46.04 2.97 12.79
N GLU A 388 47.31 3.37 12.56
CA GLU A 388 48.19 3.83 13.64
C GLU A 388 47.69 5.06 14.41
N GLN A 389 46.90 5.95 13.80
CA GLN A 389 46.22 7.06 14.47
C GLN A 389 44.85 7.29 13.90
N PRO A 390 43.85 6.50 14.31
CA PRO A 390 42.53 6.47 13.67
C PRO A 390 41.76 7.81 13.74
N ASN A 391 42.07 8.65 14.72
CA ASN A 391 41.41 9.94 14.93
C ASN A 391 42.19 11.15 14.41
N SER A 392 43.30 10.95 13.68
CA SER A 392 44.10 12.05 13.16
C SER A 392 43.33 12.91 12.17
N LYS A 393 43.31 14.21 12.38
CA LYS A 393 42.71 15.21 11.49
C LYS A 393 43.68 15.71 10.41
N THR A 394 44.92 15.29 10.43
CA THR A 394 46.00 15.82 9.57
C THR A 394 46.65 14.77 8.68
N ARG A 395 46.47 13.49 8.93
CA ARG A 395 47.05 12.40 8.12
C ARG A 395 46.37 12.22 6.78
N ARG A 396 47.20 11.94 5.74
CA ARG A 396 46.83 11.59 4.37
C ARG A 396 47.46 10.26 3.96
N GLY A 397 46.99 9.65 2.86
CA GLY A 397 47.58 8.42 2.29
C GLY A 397 47.44 7.22 3.23
N ARG A 398 46.32 7.07 3.91
CA ARG A 398 46.06 5.97 4.86
C ARG A 398 45.62 4.69 4.20
N VAL A 399 45.27 4.75 2.90
CA VAL A 399 44.85 3.59 2.09
C VAL A 399 45.94 3.28 1.08
N GLY A 400 46.50 2.07 1.13
CA GLY A 400 47.39 1.52 0.10
C GLY A 400 46.56 0.74 -0.90
N LYS A 401 46.48 1.22 -2.14
CA LYS A 401 45.70 0.64 -3.22
C LYS A 401 46.37 -0.64 -3.75
N GLY A 402 45.75 -1.79 -3.43
CA GLY A 402 46.26 -3.11 -3.88
C GLY A 402 47.65 -3.47 -3.34
N CYS A 403 48.21 -2.75 -2.37
CA CYS A 403 49.54 -3.02 -1.80
C CYS A 403 49.61 -2.65 -0.32
N ALA A 404 50.48 -3.36 0.43
CA ALA A 404 50.79 -2.99 1.80
C ALA A 404 51.60 -1.68 1.83
N GLN A 405 51.35 -0.84 2.83
CA GLN A 405 52.17 0.34 3.09
C GLN A 405 53.43 -0.06 3.87
N THR A 406 54.38 0.83 3.94
CA THR A 406 55.64 0.60 4.70
C THR A 406 55.35 0.09 6.11
N LEU A 407 55.90 -1.08 6.45
CA LEU A 407 55.76 -1.67 7.78
C LEU A 407 56.52 -0.86 8.78
N THR A 408 55.87 -0.37 9.80
CA THR A 408 56.46 0.27 10.98
C THR A 408 56.56 -0.74 12.13
N THR A 409 57.43 -0.48 13.10
CA THR A 409 57.64 -1.36 14.26
C THR A 409 56.39 -1.58 15.12
N SER A 410 55.33 -0.79 14.92
CA SER A 410 54.04 -0.90 15.63
C SER A 410 52.98 -1.67 14.88
N CYS A 411 53.24 -2.20 13.69
CA CYS A 411 52.38 -3.09 12.87
C CYS A 411 50.88 -2.87 12.96
N ASN A 412 50.40 -1.67 12.65
CA ASN A 412 48.99 -1.28 12.73
C ASN A 412 48.32 -1.23 11.34
N GLN A 413 48.64 -2.18 10.46
CA GLN A 413 48.01 -2.30 9.15
C GLN A 413 47.03 -3.47 9.13
N ALA A 414 45.89 -3.28 8.49
CA ALA A 414 44.89 -4.31 8.24
C ALA A 414 44.68 -4.48 6.72
N VAL A 415 44.52 -5.71 6.28
CA VAL A 415 44.07 -6.07 4.92
C VAL A 415 42.62 -6.52 5.03
N ILE A 416 41.78 -6.10 4.11
CA ILE A 416 40.35 -6.42 4.14
C ILE A 416 40.10 -7.60 3.22
N GLU A 417 39.69 -8.72 3.84
CA GLU A 417 39.24 -9.94 3.13
C GLU A 417 37.76 -10.20 3.42
N PRO A 418 36.94 -10.63 2.43
CA PRO A 418 35.54 -10.96 2.65
C PRO A 418 35.40 -12.35 3.29
N ASN A 419 34.61 -12.45 4.35
CA ASN A 419 34.27 -13.73 5.00
C ASN A 419 32.78 -14.02 4.98
N ALA A 420 32.39 -15.19 4.44
CA ALA A 420 31.07 -15.77 4.53
C ALA A 420 30.91 -16.59 5.83
N LEU A 421 29.82 -16.42 6.54
CA LEU A 421 29.55 -17.10 7.79
C LEU A 421 28.32 -18.00 7.75
N SER A 422 28.39 -19.14 8.47
CA SER A 422 27.33 -20.15 8.57
C SER A 422 26.20 -19.72 9.51
N HIS A 423 24.96 -20.14 9.19
CA HIS A 423 23.78 -19.90 10.00
C HIS A 423 23.74 -20.81 11.23
N SER A 424 23.64 -20.22 12.43
CA SER A 424 23.32 -20.93 13.67
C SER A 424 22.25 -20.15 14.44
N GLU A 425 21.50 -20.85 15.32
CA GLU A 425 20.50 -20.23 16.19
C GLU A 425 21.08 -19.10 17.04
N TRP A 426 22.36 -19.22 17.42
CA TRP A 426 23.11 -18.19 18.12
C TRP A 426 23.16 -16.86 17.34
N LYS A 427 23.36 -16.90 16.03
CA LYS A 427 23.32 -15.71 15.16
C LYS A 427 21.96 -15.00 15.20
N GLN A 428 20.88 -15.78 15.21
CA GLN A 428 19.53 -15.19 15.27
C GLN A 428 19.26 -14.51 16.61
N GLN A 429 19.72 -15.08 17.72
CA GLN A 429 19.60 -14.47 19.04
C GLN A 429 20.46 -13.22 19.19
N MET A 430 21.71 -13.27 18.74
CA MET A 430 22.62 -12.12 18.77
C MET A 430 22.15 -11.02 17.84
N TYR A 431 21.56 -11.39 16.71
CA TYR A 431 20.97 -10.47 15.77
C TYR A 431 19.73 -9.77 16.35
N LYS A 432 18.85 -10.52 17.04
CA LYS A 432 17.72 -9.94 17.75
C LYS A 432 18.17 -8.93 18.79
N LYS A 433 19.19 -9.26 19.56
CA LYS A 433 19.77 -8.38 20.59
C LYS A 433 20.48 -7.16 19.95
N PHE A 434 21.09 -7.33 18.79
CA PHE A 434 21.69 -6.23 18.02
C PHE A 434 20.65 -5.20 17.57
N ILE A 435 19.50 -5.66 17.06
CA ILE A 435 18.37 -4.78 16.70
C ILE A 435 17.81 -4.09 17.93
N GLU A 436 17.75 -4.76 19.07
CA GLU A 436 17.30 -4.21 20.34
C GLU A 436 18.25 -3.10 20.85
N ASP A 437 19.58 -3.28 20.70
CA ASP A 437 20.61 -2.39 21.25
C ASP A 437 21.15 -1.35 20.23
N SER A 438 20.95 -1.56 18.92
CA SER A 438 21.57 -0.70 17.92
C SER A 438 20.75 0.54 17.62
N ASN A 439 21.41 1.65 17.74
CA ASN A 439 21.02 2.89 17.07
C ASN A 439 21.27 2.76 15.57
N SER A 440 20.36 2.23 14.86
CA SER A 440 19.95 2.35 13.45
C SER A 440 20.93 2.63 12.28
N GLU A 441 22.21 2.82 12.44
CA GLU A 441 23.14 2.79 11.30
C GLU A 441 23.83 1.43 11.25
N VAL A 442 23.36 0.59 10.36
CA VAL A 442 23.57 -0.84 10.40
C VAL A 442 24.59 -1.29 9.40
N SER A 443 25.83 -1.00 9.63
CA SER A 443 26.91 -1.85 9.17
C SER A 443 27.98 -1.92 10.26
N GLY A 444 28.15 -3.09 10.82
CA GLY A 444 29.14 -3.31 11.87
C GLY A 444 29.55 -4.76 11.97
N VAL A 445 30.72 -4.99 12.51
CA VAL A 445 31.25 -6.33 12.81
C VAL A 445 31.12 -6.54 14.32
N PHE A 446 30.54 -7.66 14.73
CA PHE A 446 30.52 -8.05 16.13
C PHE A 446 31.48 -9.22 16.38
N THR A 447 32.04 -9.30 17.58
CA THR A 447 32.94 -10.38 17.95
C THR A 447 32.40 -11.13 19.16
N ASN A 448 32.51 -12.47 19.14
CA ASN A 448 32.28 -13.33 20.28
C ASN A 448 33.53 -13.39 21.16
N GLN A 449 33.39 -13.20 22.47
CA GLN A 449 34.46 -13.49 23.42
C GLN A 449 34.20 -14.83 24.10
N SER A 450 35.12 -15.74 23.94
CA SER A 450 35.03 -17.18 24.17
C SER A 450 34.85 -17.64 25.62
N GLN A 451 34.57 -16.79 26.61
CA GLN A 451 34.37 -17.23 28.01
C GLN A 451 33.22 -16.58 28.76
N SER A 452 32.53 -15.66 28.15
CA SER A 452 31.23 -15.18 28.61
C SER A 452 30.45 -14.73 27.38
N PHE A 453 29.25 -15.27 27.21
CA PHE A 453 28.33 -14.87 26.16
C PHE A 453 27.93 -13.39 26.34
N GLY A 454 28.86 -12.49 26.01
CA GLY A 454 28.70 -11.05 26.12
C GLY A 454 28.66 -10.44 24.72
N TYR A 455 27.47 -10.07 24.27
CA TYR A 455 27.31 -9.19 23.14
C TYR A 455 27.98 -7.84 23.44
N ARG A 456 28.79 -7.37 22.48
CA ARG A 456 29.25 -5.96 22.47
C ARG A 456 28.67 -5.29 21.23
N PRO A 457 28.01 -4.13 21.37
CA PRO A 457 27.43 -3.45 20.24
C PRO A 457 28.50 -3.13 19.20
N PRO A 458 28.15 -3.18 17.90
CA PRO A 458 29.08 -2.84 16.83
C PRO A 458 29.55 -1.40 16.97
N MET A 459 30.81 -1.16 16.66
CA MET A 459 31.35 0.18 16.56
C MET A 459 31.04 0.72 15.17
N LYS A 460 30.36 1.85 15.11
CA LYS A 460 30.02 2.51 13.86
C LYS A 460 31.26 2.77 13.00
N GLY A 461 31.29 2.19 11.79
CA GLY A 461 32.36 2.42 10.82
C GLY A 461 33.71 1.76 11.11
N TYR A 462 33.81 0.83 12.08
CA TYR A 462 35.06 0.17 12.44
C TYR A 462 34.86 -1.33 12.68
N SER A 463 35.73 -2.15 12.11
CA SER A 463 35.91 -3.53 12.53
C SER A 463 36.78 -3.59 13.80
N LYS A 464 36.40 -4.41 14.77
CA LYS A 464 37.29 -4.79 15.87
C LYS A 464 38.43 -5.64 15.33
N THR A 465 39.56 -5.64 16.02
CA THR A 465 40.72 -6.48 15.69
C THR A 465 40.27 -7.93 15.48
N LEU A 466 40.47 -8.45 14.28
CA LEU A 466 40.19 -9.84 13.95
C LEU A 466 41.18 -10.73 14.69
N LYS A 467 40.66 -11.65 15.52
CA LYS A 467 41.47 -12.73 16.10
C LYS A 467 41.57 -13.87 15.12
N ALA A 468 42.60 -14.71 15.27
CA ALA A 468 42.89 -15.83 14.38
C ALA A 468 41.80 -16.94 14.35
N ASN A 469 40.69 -16.79 15.06
CA ASN A 469 39.60 -17.77 15.09
C ASN A 469 38.40 -17.29 14.28
N VAL A 470 38.11 -17.94 13.17
CA VAL A 470 37.12 -17.59 12.17
C VAL A 470 35.68 -17.52 12.71
N ASN A 471 35.42 -18.10 13.89
CA ASN A 471 34.09 -18.16 14.51
C ASN A 471 33.75 -16.94 15.38
N ASP A 472 34.65 -16.01 15.57
CA ASP A 472 34.51 -14.92 16.53
C ASP A 472 33.94 -13.61 15.93
N ALA A 473 33.76 -13.53 14.63
CA ALA A 473 33.25 -12.33 13.97
C ALA A 473 32.07 -12.62 13.05
N GLY A 474 31.02 -11.83 13.14
CA GLY A 474 29.88 -11.88 12.25
C GLY A 474 29.66 -10.53 11.58
N VAL A 475 29.31 -10.56 10.30
CA VAL A 475 28.86 -9.37 9.57
C VAL A 475 27.35 -9.26 9.78
N VAL A 476 26.92 -8.07 10.21
CA VAL A 476 25.49 -7.77 10.30
C VAL A 476 25.02 -7.25 8.95
N GLU A 477 24.13 -7.98 8.31
CA GLU A 477 23.44 -7.48 7.13
C GLU A 477 22.56 -6.29 7.52
N SER A 478 22.62 -5.23 6.74
CA SER A 478 21.80 -4.05 6.97
C SER A 478 20.34 -4.36 6.62
N PHE A 479 19.46 -4.30 7.60
CA PHE A 479 18.03 -4.31 7.34
C PHE A 479 17.53 -2.88 7.20
N ARG A 480 16.61 -2.70 6.29
CA ARG A 480 15.94 -1.43 6.09
C ARG A 480 14.45 -1.61 6.34
N VAL A 481 13.84 -0.67 7.01
CA VAL A 481 12.41 -0.67 7.22
C VAL A 481 11.80 0.39 6.31
N ARG A 482 10.76 0.01 5.57
CA ARG A 482 10.02 0.94 4.74
C ARG A 482 8.50 0.80 4.92
N LYS A 483 7.78 1.84 4.56
CA LYS A 483 6.33 1.78 4.36
C LYS A 483 6.02 1.14 3.00
N LEU A 484 4.81 0.64 2.85
CA LEU A 484 4.31 0.22 1.54
C LEU A 484 4.22 1.43 0.61
N THR A 485 4.46 1.22 -0.68
CA THR A 485 4.24 2.26 -1.69
C THR A 485 2.75 2.42 -1.99
N PRO A 486 2.31 3.53 -2.61
CA PRO A 486 0.93 3.66 -3.06
C PRO A 486 0.50 2.54 -4.02
N LYS A 487 1.39 2.09 -4.90
CA LYS A 487 1.13 1.00 -5.86
C LYS A 487 0.89 -0.34 -5.15
N GLU A 488 1.71 -0.68 -4.17
CA GLU A 488 1.53 -1.85 -3.32
C GLU A 488 0.21 -1.79 -2.54
N CYS A 489 -0.20 -0.59 -2.09
CA CYS A 489 -1.50 -0.38 -1.46
C CYS A 489 -2.67 -0.61 -2.43
N TYR A 490 -2.56 -0.20 -3.69
CA TYR A 490 -3.56 -0.47 -4.72
C TYR A 490 -3.66 -1.97 -5.04
N ARG A 491 -2.53 -2.66 -5.17
CA ARG A 491 -2.48 -4.14 -5.32
C ARG A 491 -3.15 -4.85 -4.14
N LEU A 492 -2.94 -4.38 -2.90
CA LEU A 492 -3.62 -4.89 -1.70
C LEU A 492 -5.13 -4.61 -1.69
N MET A 493 -5.60 -3.69 -2.50
CA MET A 493 -7.03 -3.42 -2.69
C MET A 493 -7.60 -4.13 -3.93
N GLY A 494 -6.78 -4.90 -4.65
CA GLY A 494 -7.18 -5.68 -5.82
C GLY A 494 -7.26 -4.87 -7.12
N PHE A 495 -6.74 -3.65 -7.16
CA PHE A 495 -6.60 -2.88 -8.39
C PHE A 495 -5.40 -3.34 -9.19
N THR A 496 -5.49 -3.26 -10.52
CA THR A 496 -4.38 -3.58 -11.42
C THR A 496 -3.34 -2.45 -11.43
N ASP A 497 -2.11 -2.79 -11.88
CA ASP A 497 -1.07 -1.79 -12.06
C ASP A 497 -1.47 -0.70 -13.06
N GLU A 498 -2.20 -1.06 -14.13
CA GLU A 498 -2.70 -0.09 -15.10
C GLU A 498 -3.71 0.88 -14.47
N GLN A 499 -4.62 0.40 -13.63
CA GLN A 499 -5.56 1.25 -12.88
C GLN A 499 -4.83 2.19 -11.92
N PHE A 500 -3.78 1.70 -11.26
CA PHE A 500 -2.90 2.54 -10.45
C PHE A 500 -2.21 3.62 -11.29
N ASP A 501 -1.59 3.25 -12.40
CA ASP A 501 -0.83 4.19 -13.24
C ASP A 501 -1.73 5.29 -13.79
N ARG A 502 -2.98 4.98 -14.17
CA ARG A 502 -3.99 5.98 -14.57
C ARG A 502 -4.32 6.93 -13.41
N SER A 503 -4.51 6.43 -12.20
CA SER A 503 -4.80 7.26 -11.02
C SER A 503 -3.59 8.11 -10.60
N GLN A 504 -2.38 7.57 -10.69
CA GLN A 504 -1.13 8.24 -10.34
C GLN A 504 -0.87 9.47 -11.22
N ALA A 505 -1.29 9.43 -12.50
CA ALA A 505 -1.14 10.55 -13.41
C ALA A 505 -1.77 11.86 -12.88
N PHE A 506 -2.79 11.75 -12.02
CA PHE A 506 -3.55 12.89 -11.50
C PHE A 506 -3.49 13.05 -9.97
N SER A 507 -2.87 12.13 -9.26
CA SER A 507 -2.94 12.08 -7.79
C SER A 507 -1.55 12.11 -7.16
N SER A 508 -1.40 12.88 -6.07
CA SER A 508 -0.21 12.80 -5.22
C SER A 508 -0.18 11.50 -4.41
N ASP A 509 1.01 11.07 -3.95
CA ASP A 509 1.15 9.89 -3.08
C ASP A 509 0.17 9.92 -1.89
N SER A 510 -0.01 11.09 -1.26
CA SER A 510 -0.94 11.25 -0.14
C SER A 510 -2.40 10.96 -0.53
N GLN A 511 -2.82 11.38 -1.71
CA GLN A 511 -4.16 11.09 -2.22
C GLN A 511 -4.29 9.62 -2.61
N LEU A 512 -3.28 9.02 -3.23
CA LEU A 512 -3.27 7.60 -3.57
C LEU A 512 -3.40 6.70 -2.32
N TYR A 513 -2.69 6.99 -1.24
CA TYR A 513 -2.87 6.28 0.04
C TYR A 513 -4.29 6.43 0.59
N LYS A 514 -4.84 7.65 0.55
CA LYS A 514 -6.21 7.93 1.00
C LYS A 514 -7.24 7.16 0.17
N GLN A 515 -7.08 7.14 -1.14
CA GLN A 515 -7.93 6.43 -2.09
C GLN A 515 -7.91 4.92 -1.82
N ALA A 516 -6.72 4.31 -1.73
CA ALA A 516 -6.57 2.90 -1.38
C ALA A 516 -7.20 2.58 -0.02
N GLY A 517 -6.93 3.38 1.02
CA GLY A 517 -7.46 3.15 2.37
C GLY A 517 -8.98 3.23 2.47
N ASN A 518 -9.61 4.14 1.70
CA ASN A 518 -11.07 4.32 1.67
C ASN A 518 -11.77 3.30 0.76
N SER A 519 -11.08 2.68 -0.18
CA SER A 519 -11.69 1.79 -1.16
C SER A 519 -12.18 0.47 -0.56
N ILE A 520 -13.03 -0.22 -1.30
CA ILE A 520 -13.42 -1.63 -1.07
C ILE A 520 -12.40 -2.52 -1.79
N VAL A 521 -12.17 -3.72 -1.27
CA VAL A 521 -11.29 -4.69 -1.94
C VAL A 521 -12.02 -5.29 -3.14
N VAL A 522 -11.48 -5.08 -4.33
CA VAL A 522 -12.06 -5.50 -5.62
C VAL A 522 -12.28 -7.02 -5.66
N ASP A 523 -11.31 -7.81 -5.15
CA ASP A 523 -11.41 -9.28 -5.14
C ASP A 523 -12.60 -9.78 -4.31
N VAL A 524 -12.89 -9.15 -3.17
CA VAL A 524 -14.07 -9.53 -2.37
C VAL A 524 -15.36 -9.28 -3.15
N LEU A 525 -15.45 -8.11 -3.82
CA LEU A 525 -16.60 -7.77 -4.66
C LEU A 525 -16.72 -8.72 -5.86
N TYR A 526 -15.58 -9.08 -6.48
CA TYR A 526 -15.54 -10.04 -7.59
C TYR A 526 -16.24 -11.35 -7.20
N TYR A 527 -15.93 -11.93 -6.05
CA TYR A 527 -16.56 -13.18 -5.62
C TYR A 527 -18.02 -13.00 -5.17
N ILE A 528 -18.35 -11.87 -4.53
CA ILE A 528 -19.76 -11.56 -4.17
C ILE A 528 -20.61 -11.40 -5.42
N PHE A 529 -20.16 -10.61 -6.40
CA PHE A 529 -20.90 -10.35 -7.63
C PHE A 529 -20.97 -11.60 -8.53
N GLY A 530 -19.91 -12.43 -8.52
CA GLY A 530 -19.95 -13.74 -9.18
C GLY A 530 -21.09 -14.60 -8.65
N LYS A 531 -21.31 -14.62 -7.33
CA LYS A 531 -22.44 -15.34 -6.72
C LYS A 531 -23.80 -14.65 -7.02
N LEU A 532 -23.85 -13.31 -6.94
CA LEU A 532 -25.08 -12.55 -7.15
C LEU A 532 -25.61 -12.65 -8.60
N PHE A 533 -24.69 -12.67 -9.56
CA PHE A 533 -25.03 -12.69 -11.00
C PHE A 533 -24.77 -14.05 -11.67
N GLU A 534 -24.56 -15.10 -10.86
CA GLU A 534 -24.35 -16.48 -11.31
C GLU A 534 -23.22 -16.63 -12.36
N VAL A 535 -22.15 -15.86 -12.20
CA VAL A 535 -20.96 -15.96 -13.04
C VAL A 535 -19.96 -16.90 -12.37
N ASP A 536 -19.47 -17.89 -13.11
CA ASP A 536 -18.47 -18.83 -12.61
C ASP A 536 -17.12 -18.11 -12.35
N THR A 537 -16.70 -18.13 -11.09
CA THR A 537 -15.45 -17.56 -10.64
C THR A 537 -14.36 -18.62 -10.41
N GLU A 538 -14.68 -19.92 -10.49
CA GLU A 538 -13.75 -21.00 -10.18
C GLU A 538 -12.79 -21.29 -11.35
N THR A 539 -13.31 -21.30 -12.56
CA THR A 539 -12.52 -21.51 -13.78
C THR A 539 -11.45 -20.42 -13.99
N ARG A 540 -11.72 -19.20 -13.54
CA ARG A 540 -10.76 -18.09 -13.60
C ARG A 540 -9.70 -18.14 -12.52
N LYS A 541 -9.98 -18.69 -11.33
CA LYS A 541 -8.97 -18.90 -10.28
C LYS A 541 -7.80 -19.73 -10.79
N GLU A 542 -8.08 -20.79 -11.51
CA GLU A 542 -7.03 -21.66 -12.07
C GLU A 542 -6.20 -20.92 -13.13
N THR A 543 -6.84 -20.12 -13.98
CA THR A 543 -6.17 -19.36 -15.03
C THR A 543 -5.32 -18.21 -14.45
N GLU A 544 -5.83 -17.44 -13.50
CA GLU A 544 -5.08 -16.36 -12.83
C GLU A 544 -3.93 -16.90 -11.99
N CYS A 545 -4.11 -18.03 -11.31
CA CYS A 545 -3.05 -18.71 -10.58
C CYS A 545 -1.96 -19.25 -11.53
N GLN A 546 -2.34 -19.74 -12.71
CA GLN A 546 -1.42 -20.22 -13.75
C GLN A 546 -0.65 -19.07 -14.42
N ILE A 547 -1.29 -17.92 -14.64
CA ILE A 547 -0.62 -16.69 -15.14
C ILE A 547 0.35 -16.15 -14.10
N MET A 548 -0.04 -16.07 -12.81
CA MET A 548 0.86 -15.64 -11.73
C MET A 548 2.04 -16.60 -11.51
N LEU A 549 1.86 -17.90 -11.74
CA LEU A 549 2.92 -18.89 -11.65
C LEU A 549 3.78 -18.98 -12.92
N GLY A 550 3.48 -18.18 -13.95
CA GLY A 550 4.23 -18.20 -15.23
C GLY A 550 4.04 -19.49 -16.05
N ILE A 551 2.93 -20.22 -15.84
CA ILE A 551 2.60 -21.47 -16.54
C ILE A 551 1.84 -21.18 -17.84
N LEU A 552 1.12 -20.04 -17.90
CA LEU A 552 0.48 -19.51 -19.10
C LEU A 552 0.98 -18.10 -19.38
N SER A 553 1.57 -17.88 -20.57
CA SER A 553 2.02 -16.57 -21.07
C SER A 553 0.89 -15.86 -21.83
#